data_95ebe417bd7acc725f27c8cc41255a70
#
_entry.id   95ebe417bd7acc725f27c8cc41255a70
#
_cell.length_a   1.000
_cell.length_b   1.000
_cell.length_c   1.000
_cell.angle_alpha   90.00
_cell.angle_beta   90.00
_cell.angle_gamma   90.00
#
_symmetry.space_group_name_H-M   'P 1'
#
loop_
_entity.id
_entity.type
_entity.pdbx_description
1 polymer ?
#
loop_
_entity_poly.entity_id
_entity_poly.type
_entity_poly.pdbx_seq_one_letter_code
_entity_poly.pdbx_strand_id
1 'polypeptide(L)'
;MNSCKFSTRFSIIRLCLIIGLAVSIAATAGLTAPSSAQKEQVTLTAMLEDQGEPGRWQSLLQPAMQELRARHPDVDIQLNHTTYPYDKTRDELLTAMSNQTPVDLITVDPIWLGEFVEKGFLTDLTNHTENWGRSSDWYEMHWDGGAYNDKIYAIWAWSDIRGMWYWKDLLNEAGVDPNSLKTWDGYIASAKKLNAALEDKGIEGMHLVAAGHSPDMSFYPYLWMLGGEIVEWKSGHPSRGTYWYPAYNGTEGVRALEFIKEQVNADIKPQKNHFWGKEFLDRKFAVMLEALQHHVHLNTTEQKQDFEKKVGFLPMFPVPNQGNSSATMMGGWLLAIPETSRNKDLAWELITIILEPKILVPYLAKYGNLPTQVPIGEGPYSSELSRSIPYYEELISMIQIGRIRPNIPLYPEISDHIRQALDEVFFASKEPKQALDDAAAKSAKVLGW
;
A
#
# COMPACT_ATOMS: atom_id res chain seq x y z
N MET A 1 58.65 22.99 -36.71
CA MET A 1 59.22 22.50 -38.00
C MET A 1 58.04 22.19 -38.92
N ASN A 2 57.98 23.01 -39.93
CA ASN A 2 57.49 22.79 -41.31
C ASN A 2 56.05 22.27 -41.48
N SER A 3 55.13 23.12 -41.89
CA SER A 3 54.89 23.83 -43.19
C SER A 3 54.53 22.85 -44.30
N CYS A 4 53.37 23.01 -44.95
CA CYS A 4 53.14 23.74 -46.23
C CYS A 4 51.69 23.51 -46.71
N LYS A 5 50.88 24.43 -46.84
CA LYS A 5 50.32 25.22 -47.95
C LYS A 5 50.36 24.58 -49.35
N PHE A 6 49.17 24.56 -50.01
CA PHE A 6 48.92 25.15 -51.38
C PHE A 6 47.46 24.83 -51.75
N SER A 7 46.54 25.65 -51.87
CA SER A 7 46.07 26.66 -52.85
C SER A 7 46.13 26.21 -54.33
N THR A 8 45.00 26.15 -55.01
CA THR A 8 44.80 26.84 -56.31
C THR A 8 43.34 26.90 -56.76
N ARG A 9 42.90 28.06 -57.13
CA ARG A 9 41.67 28.46 -57.86
C ARG A 9 41.75 28.00 -59.31
N PHE A 10 40.59 27.88 -59.99
CA PHE A 10 40.32 28.46 -61.37
C PHE A 10 38.80 28.27 -61.63
N SER A 11 38.26 29.12 -62.11
CA SER A 11 37.35 30.10 -62.67
C SER A 11 36.85 29.71 -64.11
N ILE A 12 35.51 29.92 -64.28
CA ILE A 12 34.79 30.45 -65.48
C ILE A 12 34.69 29.52 -66.68
N ILE A 13 33.44 29.25 -67.16
CA ILE A 13 32.91 29.77 -68.46
C ILE A 13 31.40 29.56 -68.54
N ARG A 14 30.67 30.62 -68.87
CA ARG A 14 29.26 30.69 -69.26
C ARG A 14 29.05 30.03 -70.63
N LEU A 15 27.91 29.35 -70.81
CA LEU A 15 27.28 29.30 -72.13
C LEU A 15 25.74 29.21 -71.95
N CYS A 16 25.09 30.27 -72.45
CA CYS A 16 23.64 30.36 -72.65
C CYS A 16 23.23 29.56 -73.88
N LEU A 17 22.16 28.81 -73.79
CA LEU A 17 21.37 28.43 -74.96
C LEU A 17 19.87 28.41 -74.57
N ILE A 18 19.18 29.33 -75.27
CA ILE A 18 17.72 29.52 -75.23
C ILE A 18 17.12 28.57 -76.24
N ILE A 19 16.19 27.70 -75.87
CA ILE A 19 15.21 27.10 -76.82
C ILE A 19 13.89 26.91 -76.09
N GLY A 20 12.87 27.61 -76.42
CA GLY A 20 11.60 27.23 -76.96
C GLY A 20 10.52 26.65 -76.02
N LEU A 21 9.61 27.48 -75.80
CA LEU A 21 8.27 27.39 -75.29
C LEU A 21 7.46 26.13 -75.73
N ALA A 22 6.91 25.36 -74.80
CA ALA A 22 5.66 24.70 -75.03
C ALA A 22 4.92 24.61 -73.63
N VAL A 23 3.93 25.47 -73.46
CA VAL A 23 3.03 25.44 -72.32
C VAL A 23 2.00 24.34 -72.57
N SER A 24 2.14 23.24 -71.84
CA SER A 24 1.08 22.27 -71.67
C SER A 24 0.50 22.47 -70.28
N ILE A 25 -0.64 23.09 -70.18
CA ILE A 25 -1.45 23.19 -68.95
C ILE A 25 -2.12 21.79 -68.80
N ALA A 26 -1.49 20.91 -68.08
CA ALA A 26 -2.14 19.74 -67.53
C ALA A 26 -2.75 20.17 -66.19
N ALA A 27 -4.08 20.32 -66.16
CA ALA A 27 -4.83 20.46 -64.93
C ALA A 27 -4.75 19.12 -64.17
N THR A 28 -3.73 18.98 -63.32
CA THR A 28 -3.73 17.93 -62.30
C THR A 28 -4.70 18.39 -61.21
N ALA A 29 -5.91 17.82 -61.23
CA ALA A 29 -6.77 17.77 -60.04
C ALA A 29 -5.97 17.08 -58.94
N GLY A 30 -5.32 17.87 -58.09
CA GLY A 30 -4.68 17.39 -56.89
C GLY A 30 -5.77 16.79 -55.97
N LEU A 31 -5.91 15.48 -56.00
CA LEU A 31 -6.47 14.74 -54.89
C LEU A 31 -5.53 15.00 -53.69
N THR A 32 -5.82 16.05 -52.93
CA THR A 32 -5.28 16.19 -51.60
C THR A 32 -5.83 15.01 -50.79
N ALA A 33 -5.00 14.00 -50.59
CA ALA A 33 -5.26 13.00 -49.58
C ALA A 33 -5.58 13.78 -48.31
N PRO A 34 -6.62 13.38 -47.54
CA PRO A 34 -6.89 14.04 -46.28
C PRO A 34 -5.60 13.96 -45.45
N SER A 35 -5.03 15.08 -45.10
CA SER A 35 -3.95 15.18 -44.14
C SER A 35 -4.50 14.44 -42.89
N SER A 36 -3.90 13.29 -42.55
CA SER A 36 -4.19 12.67 -41.28
C SER A 36 -3.86 13.71 -40.22
N ALA A 37 -4.86 14.33 -39.64
CA ALA A 37 -4.67 15.26 -38.55
C ALA A 37 -3.78 14.54 -37.52
N GLN A 38 -2.62 15.11 -37.25
CA GLN A 38 -1.71 14.53 -36.25
C GLN A 38 -2.47 14.58 -34.93
N LYS A 39 -2.69 13.40 -34.33
CA LYS A 39 -3.39 13.31 -33.05
C LYS A 39 -2.63 14.13 -32.02
N GLU A 40 -3.36 14.80 -31.16
CA GLU A 40 -2.77 15.41 -29.98
C GLU A 40 -2.06 14.33 -29.16
N GLN A 41 -0.84 14.57 -28.74
CA GLN A 41 -0.06 13.63 -27.98
C GLN A 41 0.00 14.05 -26.51
N VAL A 42 -0.48 13.17 -25.62
CA VAL A 42 -0.44 13.37 -24.16
C VAL A 42 0.34 12.24 -23.52
N THR A 43 1.28 12.57 -22.65
CA THR A 43 2.00 11.59 -21.85
C THR A 43 1.66 11.78 -20.39
N LEU A 44 1.03 10.77 -19.79
CA LEU A 44 0.85 10.67 -18.36
C LEU A 44 2.12 10.12 -17.71
N THR A 45 2.43 10.58 -16.52
CA THR A 45 3.56 10.10 -15.71
C THR A 45 3.07 9.59 -14.37
N ALA A 46 3.47 8.36 -14.01
CA ALA A 46 3.11 7.77 -12.72
C ALA A 46 4.35 7.42 -11.87
N MET A 47 4.28 7.67 -10.57
CA MET A 47 5.27 7.26 -9.58
C MET A 47 4.59 6.37 -8.53
N LEU A 48 5.00 5.12 -8.47
CA LEU A 48 4.26 4.07 -7.77
C LEU A 48 5.19 3.29 -6.83
N GLU A 49 4.64 2.74 -5.78
CA GLU A 49 5.36 1.74 -4.97
C GLU A 49 5.42 0.41 -5.73
N ASP A 50 6.52 -0.34 -5.63
CA ASP A 50 6.79 -1.45 -6.54
C ASP A 50 6.04 -2.76 -6.23
N GLN A 51 5.38 -2.86 -5.09
CA GLN A 51 4.61 -4.04 -4.65
C GLN A 51 5.43 -5.35 -4.59
N GLY A 52 6.77 -5.26 -4.66
CA GLY A 52 7.68 -6.39 -4.55
C GLY A 52 7.69 -7.37 -5.74
N GLU A 53 6.93 -7.10 -6.82
CA GLU A 53 6.86 -7.97 -7.99
C GLU A 53 7.03 -7.24 -9.33
N PRO A 54 8.04 -7.60 -10.12
CA PRO A 54 8.22 -7.03 -11.46
C PRO A 54 6.97 -7.23 -12.33
N GLY A 55 6.49 -6.15 -12.94
CA GLY A 55 5.36 -6.20 -13.86
C GLY A 55 3.97 -6.24 -13.20
N ARG A 56 3.89 -6.18 -11.87
CA ARG A 56 2.61 -6.14 -11.16
C ARG A 56 1.76 -4.95 -11.59
N TRP A 57 2.32 -3.75 -11.63
CA TRP A 57 1.63 -2.55 -12.12
C TRP A 57 1.22 -2.66 -13.59
N GLN A 58 2.03 -3.28 -14.44
CA GLN A 58 1.67 -3.46 -15.84
C GLN A 58 0.36 -4.25 -16.01
N SER A 59 0.12 -5.26 -15.16
CA SER A 59 -1.10 -6.06 -15.22
C SER A 59 -2.37 -5.26 -14.92
N LEU A 60 -2.25 -4.15 -14.17
CA LEU A 60 -3.34 -3.23 -13.87
C LEU A 60 -3.40 -2.04 -14.86
N LEU A 61 -2.26 -1.42 -15.12
CA LEU A 61 -2.19 -0.23 -15.97
C LEU A 61 -2.41 -0.51 -17.45
N GLN A 62 -1.96 -1.67 -17.97
CA GLN A 62 -2.11 -1.98 -19.37
C GLN A 62 -3.58 -2.04 -19.82
N PRO A 63 -4.47 -2.82 -19.16
CA PRO A 63 -5.89 -2.83 -19.54
C PRO A 63 -6.58 -1.48 -19.26
N ALA A 64 -6.20 -0.77 -18.19
CA ALA A 64 -6.76 0.55 -17.90
C ALA A 64 -6.40 1.57 -18.99
N MET A 65 -5.14 1.60 -19.44
CA MET A 65 -4.70 2.46 -20.54
C MET A 65 -5.32 2.09 -21.88
N GLN A 66 -5.59 0.81 -22.11
CA GLN A 66 -6.32 0.38 -23.32
C GLN A 66 -7.74 0.96 -23.32
N GLU A 67 -8.43 0.91 -22.20
CA GLU A 67 -9.76 1.50 -22.03
C GLU A 67 -9.73 3.04 -22.17
N LEU A 68 -8.77 3.70 -21.52
CA LEU A 68 -8.61 5.16 -21.61
C LEU A 68 -8.41 5.61 -23.06
N ARG A 69 -7.52 4.94 -23.81
CA ARG A 69 -7.30 5.24 -25.24
C ARG A 69 -8.54 5.00 -26.09
N ALA A 70 -9.34 3.98 -25.77
CA ALA A 70 -10.58 3.70 -26.48
C ALA A 70 -11.63 4.80 -26.28
N ARG A 71 -11.63 5.46 -25.12
CA ARG A 71 -12.51 6.61 -24.84
C ARG A 71 -12.04 7.90 -25.52
N HIS A 72 -10.74 8.00 -25.85
CA HIS A 72 -10.13 9.18 -26.48
C HIS A 72 -9.46 8.81 -27.81
N PRO A 73 -10.22 8.39 -28.85
CA PRO A 73 -9.64 7.88 -30.09
C PRO A 73 -8.86 8.94 -30.90
N ASP A 74 -9.11 10.21 -30.64
CA ASP A 74 -8.47 11.35 -31.32
C ASP A 74 -7.19 11.84 -30.62
N VAL A 75 -6.84 11.30 -29.46
CA VAL A 75 -5.66 11.62 -28.67
C VAL A 75 -4.72 10.42 -28.62
N ASP A 76 -3.42 10.64 -28.80
CA ASP A 76 -2.38 9.62 -28.57
C ASP A 76 -1.91 9.71 -27.11
N ILE A 77 -2.52 8.89 -26.24
CA ILE A 77 -2.22 8.88 -24.81
C ILE A 77 -1.17 7.82 -24.49
N GLN A 78 -0.03 8.27 -23.96
CA GLN A 78 1.04 7.42 -23.47
C GLN A 78 1.08 7.45 -21.93
N LEU A 79 1.66 6.41 -21.31
CA LEU A 79 1.91 6.35 -19.86
C LEU A 79 3.34 5.92 -19.61
N ASN A 80 4.09 6.75 -18.92
CA ASN A 80 5.38 6.40 -18.34
C ASN A 80 5.18 6.15 -16.83
N HIS A 81 5.71 5.07 -16.29
CA HIS A 81 5.67 4.84 -14.86
C HIS A 81 7.04 4.42 -14.33
N THR A 82 7.31 4.84 -13.12
CA THR A 82 8.49 4.43 -12.34
C THR A 82 8.00 3.84 -11.02
N THR A 83 8.63 2.77 -10.59
CA THR A 83 8.32 2.13 -9.30
C THR A 83 9.49 2.26 -8.34
N TYR A 84 9.18 2.33 -7.06
CA TYR A 84 10.16 2.45 -5.98
C TYR A 84 9.86 1.44 -4.87
N PRO A 85 10.90 0.88 -4.21
CA PRO A 85 10.72 0.11 -3.00
C PRO A 85 10.02 0.92 -1.91
N TYR A 86 9.24 0.27 -1.05
CA TYR A 86 8.43 0.93 -0.02
C TYR A 86 9.22 1.97 0.79
N ASP A 87 10.43 1.61 1.26
CA ASP A 87 11.30 2.46 2.07
C ASP A 87 11.84 3.71 1.34
N LYS A 88 11.69 3.78 0.01
CA LYS A 88 12.11 4.91 -0.83
C LYS A 88 10.93 5.70 -1.38
N THR A 89 9.78 5.07 -1.53
CA THR A 89 8.64 5.66 -2.25
C THR A 89 8.25 7.03 -1.69
N ARG A 90 8.09 7.15 -0.37
CA ARG A 90 7.71 8.43 0.26
C ARG A 90 8.70 9.55 -0.05
N ASP A 91 10.00 9.30 0.11
CA ASP A 91 11.04 10.31 -0.08
C ASP A 91 11.19 10.72 -1.55
N GLU A 92 11.04 9.78 -2.49
CA GLU A 92 11.04 10.05 -3.92
C GLU A 92 9.81 10.90 -4.33
N LEU A 93 8.62 10.58 -3.79
CA LEU A 93 7.42 11.38 -4.01
C LEU A 93 7.57 12.79 -3.43
N LEU A 94 8.04 12.93 -2.19
CA LEU A 94 8.31 14.24 -1.57
C LEU A 94 9.30 15.06 -2.39
N THR A 95 10.35 14.42 -2.89
CA THR A 95 11.36 15.07 -3.74
C THR A 95 10.76 15.54 -5.06
N ALA A 96 10.01 14.70 -5.75
CA ALA A 96 9.39 15.05 -7.02
C ALA A 96 8.40 16.22 -6.87
N MET A 97 7.52 16.17 -5.88
CA MET A 97 6.51 17.21 -5.63
C MET A 97 7.15 18.53 -5.17
N SER A 98 8.17 18.48 -4.31
CA SER A 98 8.91 19.69 -3.88
C SER A 98 9.65 20.35 -5.03
N ASN A 99 10.16 19.59 -5.98
CA ASN A 99 10.82 20.08 -7.19
C ASN A 99 9.83 20.48 -8.30
N GLN A 100 8.52 20.43 -8.05
CA GLN A 100 7.47 20.74 -9.02
C GLN A 100 7.56 19.86 -10.30
N THR A 101 8.05 18.62 -10.16
CA THR A 101 8.10 17.66 -11.26
C THR A 101 6.66 17.29 -11.66
N PRO A 102 6.29 17.41 -12.94
CA PRO A 102 4.97 16.99 -13.40
C PRO A 102 4.80 15.47 -13.23
N VAL A 103 3.88 15.09 -12.37
CA VAL A 103 3.46 13.70 -12.13
C VAL A 103 1.95 13.69 -12.11
N ASP A 104 1.31 12.69 -12.75
CA ASP A 104 -0.13 12.65 -12.96
C ASP A 104 -0.82 11.63 -12.05
N LEU A 105 -0.12 10.56 -11.65
CA LEU A 105 -0.65 9.50 -10.80
C LEU A 105 0.41 9.06 -9.81
N ILE A 106 0.03 8.93 -8.55
CA ILE A 106 0.88 8.35 -7.50
C ILE A 106 0.11 7.33 -6.67
N THR A 107 0.85 6.40 -6.06
CA THR A 107 0.35 5.62 -4.93
C THR A 107 0.70 6.30 -3.62
N VAL A 108 -0.23 6.27 -2.68
CA VAL A 108 -0.06 6.85 -1.34
C VAL A 108 -0.38 5.78 -0.30
N ASP A 109 0.54 5.52 0.64
CA ASP A 109 0.16 4.83 1.88
C ASP A 109 -0.75 5.76 2.69
N PRO A 110 -1.87 5.31 3.23
CA PRO A 110 -2.79 6.14 4.01
C PRO A 110 -2.10 7.03 5.07
N ILE A 111 -1.01 6.55 5.67
CA ILE A 111 -0.25 7.29 6.69
C ILE A 111 0.53 8.51 6.15
N TRP A 112 0.71 8.64 4.85
CA TRP A 112 1.38 9.78 4.21
C TRP A 112 0.40 10.87 3.78
N LEU A 113 -0.91 10.53 3.73
CA LEU A 113 -1.94 11.41 3.16
C LEU A 113 -1.95 12.78 3.81
N GLY A 114 -2.01 12.83 5.14
CA GLY A 114 -2.07 14.10 5.89
C GLY A 114 -0.84 14.97 5.67
N GLU A 115 0.36 14.38 5.62
CA GLU A 115 1.58 15.11 5.32
C GLU A 115 1.55 15.72 3.91
N PHE A 116 1.15 14.92 2.92
CA PHE A 116 1.13 15.37 1.53
C PHE A 116 0.08 16.46 1.30
N VAL A 117 -1.07 16.37 1.98
CA VAL A 117 -2.13 17.40 1.91
C VAL A 117 -1.68 18.70 2.57
N GLU A 118 -1.11 18.65 3.78
CA GLU A 118 -0.64 19.85 4.50
C GLU A 118 0.50 20.57 3.75
N LYS A 119 1.28 19.85 2.97
CA LYS A 119 2.30 20.42 2.08
C LYS A 119 1.74 20.98 0.75
N GLY A 120 0.44 20.82 0.50
CA GLY A 120 -0.20 21.23 -0.76
C GLY A 120 0.24 20.41 -1.97
N PHE A 121 0.57 19.14 -1.78
CA PHE A 121 1.10 18.28 -2.83
C PHE A 121 0.04 17.49 -3.57
N LEU A 122 -1.17 17.37 -3.02
CA LEU A 122 -2.26 16.59 -3.61
C LEU A 122 -3.38 17.50 -4.11
N THR A 123 -3.96 17.11 -5.22
CA THR A 123 -5.16 17.74 -5.79
C THR A 123 -6.38 17.36 -4.95
N ASP A 124 -7.21 18.35 -4.61
CA ASP A 124 -8.53 18.15 -4.00
C ASP A 124 -9.46 17.47 -5.02
N LEU A 125 -9.85 16.23 -4.75
CA LEU A 125 -10.70 15.41 -5.60
C LEU A 125 -12.19 15.46 -5.22
N THR A 126 -12.58 16.28 -4.24
CA THR A 126 -13.95 16.32 -3.71
C THR A 126 -14.98 16.51 -4.82
N ASN A 127 -14.80 17.52 -5.67
CA ASN A 127 -15.73 17.76 -6.80
C ASN A 127 -15.75 16.61 -7.82
N HIS A 128 -14.58 15.97 -8.07
CA HIS A 128 -14.49 14.82 -8.97
C HIS A 128 -15.29 13.63 -8.42
N THR A 129 -15.16 13.36 -7.11
CA THR A 129 -15.87 12.26 -6.45
C THR A 129 -17.36 12.50 -6.33
N GLU A 130 -17.80 13.74 -6.05
CA GLU A 130 -19.22 14.12 -6.05
C GLU A 130 -19.86 13.90 -7.42
N ASN A 131 -19.19 14.35 -8.50
CA ASN A 131 -19.66 14.15 -9.86
C ASN A 131 -19.65 12.67 -10.29
N TRP A 132 -18.72 11.88 -9.75
CA TRP A 132 -18.65 10.44 -10.03
C TRP A 132 -19.78 9.67 -9.34
N GLY A 133 -20.24 10.13 -8.17
CA GLY A 133 -21.41 9.63 -7.47
C GLY A 133 -21.30 8.19 -6.96
N ARG A 134 -20.08 7.67 -6.75
CA ARG A 134 -19.83 6.29 -6.34
C ARG A 134 -19.23 6.13 -4.94
N SER A 135 -19.25 7.18 -4.13
CA SER A 135 -18.69 7.13 -2.76
C SER A 135 -19.29 6.00 -1.91
N SER A 136 -20.59 5.74 -2.06
CA SER A 136 -21.31 4.67 -1.35
C SER A 136 -20.91 3.25 -1.76
N ASP A 137 -20.10 3.08 -2.80
CA ASP A 137 -19.58 1.76 -3.20
C ASP A 137 -18.43 1.31 -2.28
N TRP A 138 -17.78 2.21 -1.57
CA TRP A 138 -16.68 1.87 -0.67
C TRP A 138 -17.18 1.45 0.71
N TYR A 139 -16.44 0.55 1.37
CA TYR A 139 -16.56 0.43 2.81
C TYR A 139 -16.21 1.78 3.45
N GLU A 140 -17.02 2.23 4.41
CA GLU A 140 -16.92 3.56 5.02
C GLU A 140 -15.48 3.91 5.44
N MET A 141 -14.81 3.01 6.17
CA MET A 141 -13.44 3.20 6.62
C MET A 141 -12.45 3.43 5.46
N HIS A 142 -12.61 2.73 4.34
CA HIS A 142 -11.73 2.93 3.17
C HIS A 142 -12.03 4.25 2.46
N TRP A 143 -13.29 4.68 2.42
CA TRP A 143 -13.64 5.98 1.86
C TRP A 143 -13.06 7.10 2.71
N ASP A 144 -13.27 7.05 4.03
CA ASP A 144 -12.78 8.04 4.98
C ASP A 144 -11.24 8.09 5.04
N GLY A 145 -10.59 6.95 4.81
CA GLY A 145 -9.13 6.88 4.73
C GLY A 145 -8.51 7.64 3.55
N GLY A 146 -9.30 8.00 2.53
CA GLY A 146 -8.90 8.88 1.43
C GLY A 146 -9.17 10.36 1.69
N ALA A 147 -9.81 10.68 2.84
CA ALA A 147 -10.19 12.02 3.24
C ALA A 147 -9.17 12.65 4.20
N TYR A 148 -9.07 13.98 4.12
CA TYR A 148 -8.36 14.81 5.11
C TYR A 148 -9.07 16.15 5.24
N ASN A 149 -9.41 16.57 6.48
CA ASN A 149 -10.16 17.82 6.76
C ASN A 149 -11.43 17.94 5.89
N ASP A 150 -12.27 16.90 5.90
CA ASP A 150 -13.56 16.80 5.18
C ASP A 150 -13.46 16.90 3.65
N LYS A 151 -12.28 16.70 3.08
CA LYS A 151 -12.04 16.70 1.63
C LYS A 151 -11.39 15.40 1.18
N ILE A 152 -11.72 14.95 -0.01
CA ILE A 152 -11.14 13.74 -0.62
C ILE A 152 -9.89 14.12 -1.43
N TYR A 153 -8.77 13.47 -1.14
CA TYR A 153 -7.51 13.68 -1.86
C TYR A 153 -6.98 12.43 -2.53
N ALA A 154 -7.47 11.26 -2.14
CA ALA A 154 -7.07 9.99 -2.71
C ALA A 154 -8.21 8.98 -2.65
N ILE A 155 -8.17 7.97 -3.53
CA ILE A 155 -9.15 6.88 -3.54
C ILE A 155 -8.44 5.58 -3.19
N TRP A 156 -8.95 4.88 -2.19
CA TRP A 156 -8.39 3.60 -1.77
C TRP A 156 -8.70 2.51 -2.80
N ALA A 157 -7.66 2.00 -3.44
CA ALA A 157 -7.81 1.07 -4.56
C ALA A 157 -7.93 -0.40 -4.11
N TRP A 158 -7.08 -0.83 -3.19
CA TRP A 158 -7.12 -2.16 -2.59
C TRP A 158 -6.58 -2.14 -1.17
N SER A 159 -6.98 -3.16 -0.42
CA SER A 159 -6.63 -3.30 0.99
C SER A 159 -5.88 -4.60 1.25
N ASP A 160 -5.23 -4.65 2.39
CA ASP A 160 -4.73 -5.84 3.05
C ASP A 160 -5.14 -5.82 4.53
N ILE A 161 -5.25 -7.01 5.11
CA ILE A 161 -5.63 -7.14 6.51
C ILE A 161 -4.81 -8.27 7.15
N ARG A 162 -4.48 -8.12 8.43
CA ARG A 162 -3.64 -9.08 9.15
C ARG A 162 -4.48 -10.00 9.98
N GLY A 163 -4.16 -11.31 9.88
CA GLY A 163 -4.77 -12.34 10.69
C GLY A 163 -3.76 -13.39 11.09
N MET A 164 -4.20 -14.45 11.73
CA MET A 164 -3.34 -15.49 12.25
C MET A 164 -3.32 -16.69 11.32
N TRP A 165 -2.16 -16.94 10.70
CA TRP A 165 -1.89 -18.07 9.81
C TRP A 165 -1.09 -19.14 10.55
N TYR A 166 -1.38 -20.43 10.31
CA TYR A 166 -0.68 -21.51 10.96
C TYR A 166 -0.58 -22.77 10.09
N TRP A 167 0.49 -23.52 10.25
CA TRP A 167 0.64 -24.84 9.64
C TRP A 167 -0.08 -25.90 10.48
N LYS A 168 -1.10 -26.54 9.92
CA LYS A 168 -1.96 -27.52 10.61
C LYS A 168 -1.18 -28.73 11.11
N ASP A 169 -0.26 -29.22 10.30
CA ASP A 169 0.59 -30.36 10.66
C ASP A 169 1.57 -30.05 11.80
N LEU A 170 2.16 -28.83 11.83
CA LEU A 170 3.07 -28.41 12.90
C LEU A 170 2.33 -28.21 14.23
N LEU A 171 1.13 -27.65 14.20
CA LEU A 171 0.29 -27.55 15.39
C LEU A 171 -0.10 -28.93 15.91
N ASN A 172 -0.51 -29.84 15.02
CA ASN A 172 -0.87 -31.21 15.38
C ASN A 172 0.32 -31.97 15.99
N GLU A 173 1.50 -31.84 15.43
CA GLU A 173 2.73 -32.44 15.96
C GLU A 173 3.05 -31.95 17.37
N ALA A 174 2.89 -30.67 17.64
CA ALA A 174 3.09 -30.08 18.96
C ALA A 174 1.92 -30.29 19.93
N GLY A 175 0.84 -30.97 19.51
CA GLY A 175 -0.38 -31.15 20.31
C GLY A 175 -1.05 -29.81 20.66
N VAL A 176 -1.05 -28.86 19.74
CA VAL A 176 -1.67 -27.54 19.90
C VAL A 176 -3.00 -27.50 19.18
N ASP A 177 -4.08 -27.27 19.94
CA ASP A 177 -5.39 -26.95 19.36
C ASP A 177 -5.37 -25.52 18.83
N PRO A 178 -5.70 -25.26 17.53
CA PRO A 178 -5.80 -23.91 16.99
C PRO A 178 -6.68 -22.95 17.80
N ASN A 179 -7.73 -23.47 18.47
CA ASN A 179 -8.59 -22.66 19.34
C ASN A 179 -7.84 -22.10 20.56
N SER A 180 -6.79 -22.74 21.02
CA SER A 180 -5.96 -22.21 22.10
C SER A 180 -5.22 -20.94 21.72
N LEU A 181 -4.98 -20.71 20.43
CA LEU A 181 -4.31 -19.50 19.93
C LEU A 181 -5.16 -18.22 20.06
N LYS A 182 -6.47 -18.35 20.33
CA LYS A 182 -7.40 -17.22 20.32
C LYS A 182 -7.30 -16.31 21.55
N THR A 183 -6.65 -16.74 22.63
CA THR A 183 -6.49 -15.94 23.86
C THR A 183 -5.01 -15.75 24.19
N TRP A 184 -4.68 -14.69 24.91
CA TRP A 184 -3.30 -14.39 25.30
C TRP A 184 -2.64 -15.54 26.06
N ASP A 185 -3.30 -16.06 27.09
CA ASP A 185 -2.79 -17.20 27.87
C ASP A 185 -2.59 -18.46 27.01
N GLY A 186 -3.57 -18.76 26.17
CA GLY A 186 -3.52 -19.90 25.27
C GLY A 186 -2.45 -19.74 24.19
N TYR A 187 -2.26 -18.51 23.67
CA TYR A 187 -1.22 -18.16 22.70
C TYR A 187 0.19 -18.37 23.30
N ILE A 188 0.42 -17.84 24.51
CA ILE A 188 1.68 -18.04 25.26
C ILE A 188 1.95 -19.53 25.56
N ALA A 189 0.92 -20.25 26.05
CA ALA A 189 1.05 -21.68 26.33
C ALA A 189 1.35 -22.50 25.06
N SER A 190 0.73 -22.12 23.94
CA SER A 190 0.97 -22.75 22.63
C SER A 190 2.37 -22.48 22.09
N ALA A 191 2.89 -21.26 22.28
CA ALA A 191 4.26 -20.91 21.89
C ALA A 191 5.28 -21.85 22.53
N LYS A 192 5.18 -22.07 23.84
CA LYS A 192 6.07 -22.98 24.59
C LYS A 192 6.02 -24.41 24.06
N LYS A 193 4.83 -24.92 23.74
CA LYS A 193 4.68 -26.27 23.17
C LYS A 193 5.27 -26.38 21.76
N LEU A 194 5.00 -25.39 20.92
CA LEU A 194 5.53 -25.34 19.55
C LEU A 194 7.05 -25.25 19.55
N ASN A 195 7.64 -24.36 20.35
CA ASN A 195 9.09 -24.24 20.46
C ASN A 195 9.73 -25.56 20.90
N ALA A 196 9.19 -26.20 21.94
CA ALA A 196 9.71 -27.48 22.42
C ALA A 196 9.59 -28.64 21.40
N ALA A 197 8.51 -28.66 20.60
CA ALA A 197 8.27 -29.72 19.62
C ALA A 197 9.04 -29.50 18.30
N LEU A 198 9.43 -28.28 17.97
CA LEU A 198 9.97 -27.91 16.66
C LEU A 198 11.44 -27.49 16.71
N GLU A 199 12.06 -27.42 17.89
CA GLU A 199 13.44 -26.99 18.08
C GLU A 199 14.44 -27.79 17.21
N ASP A 200 14.34 -29.12 17.26
CA ASP A 200 15.20 -30.02 16.48
C ASP A 200 15.06 -29.87 14.96
N LYS A 201 13.98 -29.25 14.50
CA LYS A 201 13.71 -29.00 13.08
C LYS A 201 14.20 -27.62 12.62
N GLY A 202 14.62 -26.77 13.55
CA GLY A 202 14.98 -25.38 13.25
C GLY A 202 13.81 -24.54 12.81
N ILE A 203 12.57 -24.91 13.25
CA ILE A 203 11.32 -24.17 12.97
C ILE A 203 10.95 -23.40 14.23
N GLU A 204 10.74 -22.08 14.11
CA GLU A 204 10.25 -21.28 15.23
C GLU A 204 8.75 -21.50 15.43
N GLY A 205 8.31 -21.59 16.68
CA GLY A 205 6.91 -21.84 17.00
C GLY A 205 6.00 -20.70 16.55
N MET A 206 6.42 -19.46 16.81
CA MET A 206 5.63 -18.27 16.49
C MET A 206 6.53 -17.15 16.01
N HIS A 207 5.98 -16.36 15.10
CA HIS A 207 6.61 -15.15 14.58
C HIS A 207 6.15 -13.92 15.37
N LEU A 208 7.08 -13.11 15.84
CA LEU A 208 6.84 -11.79 16.42
C LEU A 208 7.60 -10.74 15.62
N VAL A 209 6.88 -9.91 14.89
CA VAL A 209 7.46 -8.72 14.23
C VAL A 209 7.69 -7.66 15.30
N ALA A 210 8.94 -7.34 15.58
CA ALA A 210 9.26 -6.42 16.65
C ALA A 210 9.89 -5.12 16.16
N ALA A 211 10.95 -5.26 15.41
CA ALA A 211 11.82 -4.14 15.10
C ALA A 211 11.94 -3.92 13.59
N GLY A 212 12.32 -2.72 13.22
CA GLY A 212 12.80 -2.42 11.87
C GLY A 212 11.73 -2.07 10.86
N HIS A 213 10.43 -2.33 11.11
CA HIS A 213 9.37 -1.93 10.19
C HIS A 213 8.40 -0.96 10.88
N SER A 214 7.25 -1.39 11.25
CA SER A 214 6.22 -0.55 11.83
C SER A 214 5.61 -1.23 13.07
N PRO A 215 5.24 -0.51 14.11
CA PRO A 215 4.58 -1.08 15.28
C PRO A 215 3.18 -1.62 15.01
N ASP A 216 2.69 -1.50 13.78
CA ASP A 216 1.34 -1.86 13.36
C ASP A 216 0.99 -3.31 13.71
N MET A 217 1.91 -4.22 13.43
CA MET A 217 1.64 -5.65 13.52
C MET A 217 1.83 -6.20 14.91
N SER A 218 2.75 -5.62 15.67
CA SER A 218 3.12 -6.16 16.97
C SER A 218 2.48 -5.42 18.15
N PHE A 219 2.03 -4.18 17.97
CA PHE A 219 1.56 -3.34 19.07
C PHE A 219 0.13 -2.84 18.87
N TYR A 220 -0.19 -2.25 17.70
CA TYR A 220 -1.47 -1.59 17.50
C TYR A 220 -2.69 -2.51 17.65
N PRO A 221 -2.71 -3.75 17.15
CA PRO A 221 -3.85 -4.62 17.39
C PRO A 221 -4.16 -4.82 18.88
N TYR A 222 -3.12 -4.98 19.69
CA TYR A 222 -3.28 -5.16 21.15
C TYR A 222 -3.69 -3.87 21.86
N LEU A 223 -3.15 -2.73 21.45
CA LEU A 223 -3.58 -1.41 21.94
C LEU A 223 -5.07 -1.19 21.67
N TRP A 224 -5.49 -1.39 20.44
CA TRP A 224 -6.87 -1.13 20.00
C TRP A 224 -7.89 -2.09 20.63
N MET A 225 -7.57 -3.38 20.76
CA MET A 225 -8.49 -4.33 21.41
C MET A 225 -8.70 -4.06 22.89
N LEU A 226 -7.81 -3.33 23.54
CA LEU A 226 -7.93 -2.84 24.90
C LEU A 226 -8.67 -1.50 25.00
N GLY A 227 -9.02 -0.91 23.86
CA GLY A 227 -9.69 0.41 23.80
C GLY A 227 -8.73 1.61 23.78
N GLY A 228 -7.43 1.37 23.65
CA GLY A 228 -6.43 2.44 23.55
C GLY A 228 -6.36 3.05 22.14
N GLU A 229 -5.76 4.24 22.07
CA GLU A 229 -5.56 5.00 20.83
C GLU A 229 -4.09 5.37 20.63
N ILE A 230 -3.69 5.54 19.37
CA ILE A 230 -2.33 6.01 19.05
C ILE A 230 -2.22 7.50 19.35
N VAL A 231 -3.20 8.26 18.91
CA VAL A 231 -3.33 9.70 19.15
C VAL A 231 -4.76 10.04 19.53
N GLU A 232 -4.94 11.09 20.29
CA GLU A 232 -6.25 11.63 20.66
C GLU A 232 -6.33 13.13 20.32
N TRP A 233 -7.56 13.64 20.15
CA TRP A 233 -7.81 15.06 19.97
C TRP A 233 -7.93 15.72 21.32
N LYS A 234 -6.97 16.58 21.68
CA LYS A 234 -6.85 17.16 23.03
C LYS A 234 -6.88 18.68 22.99
N SER A 235 -7.63 19.29 23.91
CA SER A 235 -7.65 20.74 24.12
C SER A 235 -6.43 21.23 24.89
N GLY A 236 -6.11 22.53 24.75
CA GLY A 236 -5.01 23.18 25.46
C GLY A 236 -3.69 23.24 24.68
N HIS A 237 -3.71 22.94 23.39
CA HIS A 237 -2.51 23.10 22.54
C HIS A 237 -2.07 24.58 22.50
N PRO A 238 -0.77 24.88 22.71
CA PRO A 238 -0.28 26.25 22.86
C PRO A 238 -0.61 27.20 21.69
N SER A 239 -0.65 26.70 20.46
CA SER A 239 -0.87 27.53 19.27
C SER A 239 -2.15 27.21 18.49
N ARG A 240 -2.88 26.11 18.81
CA ARG A 240 -4.05 25.65 18.04
C ARG A 240 -5.30 25.44 18.87
N GLY A 241 -5.24 25.57 20.20
CA GLY A 241 -6.35 25.33 21.11
C GLY A 241 -6.67 23.84 21.32
N THR A 242 -7.01 23.13 20.28
CA THR A 242 -7.21 21.66 20.29
C THR A 242 -6.39 21.05 19.16
N TYR A 243 -5.71 19.97 19.44
CA TYR A 243 -4.86 19.30 18.46
C TYR A 243 -4.52 17.87 18.88
N TRP A 244 -3.86 17.11 17.99
CA TRP A 244 -3.42 15.75 18.25
C TRP A 244 -2.44 15.67 19.41
N TYR A 245 -2.61 14.67 20.25
CA TYR A 245 -1.76 14.34 21.39
C TYR A 245 -1.49 12.83 21.42
N PRO A 246 -0.29 12.36 21.79
CA PRO A 246 -0.02 10.93 21.89
C PRO A 246 -0.83 10.31 23.02
N ALA A 247 -1.52 9.20 22.73
CA ALA A 247 -2.40 8.51 23.69
C ALA A 247 -1.94 7.09 24.02
N TYR A 248 -0.96 6.57 23.25
CA TYR A 248 -0.52 5.18 23.35
C TYR A 248 0.25 4.81 24.62
N ASN A 249 0.59 5.75 25.50
CA ASN A 249 1.27 5.49 26.77
C ASN A 249 0.29 5.39 27.96
N GLY A 250 -1.01 5.33 27.71
CA GLY A 250 -2.04 5.08 28.73
C GLY A 250 -1.99 3.64 29.26
N THR A 251 -2.95 3.30 30.14
CA THR A 251 -3.07 1.96 30.75
C THR A 251 -3.15 0.87 29.70
N GLU A 252 -3.90 1.11 28.62
CA GLU A 252 -4.13 0.19 27.52
C GLU A 252 -2.84 -0.10 26.75
N GLY A 253 -2.07 0.95 26.45
CA GLY A 253 -0.79 0.83 25.76
C GLY A 253 0.26 0.11 26.61
N VAL A 254 0.34 0.42 27.89
CA VAL A 254 1.23 -0.28 28.82
C VAL A 254 0.87 -1.76 28.88
N ARG A 255 -0.41 -2.10 29.03
CA ARG A 255 -0.87 -3.50 29.10
C ARG A 255 -0.63 -4.24 27.76
N ALA A 256 -0.81 -3.57 26.63
CA ALA A 256 -0.50 -4.12 25.31
C ALA A 256 1.00 -4.47 25.18
N LEU A 257 1.88 -3.55 25.60
CA LEU A 257 3.32 -3.78 25.52
C LEU A 257 3.83 -4.78 26.56
N GLU A 258 3.18 -4.87 27.73
CA GLU A 258 3.41 -5.94 28.71
C GLU A 258 3.11 -7.33 28.11
N PHE A 259 1.98 -7.50 27.40
CA PHE A 259 1.67 -8.75 26.74
C PHE A 259 2.71 -9.11 25.67
N ILE A 260 3.22 -8.13 24.93
CA ILE A 260 4.30 -8.40 23.97
C ILE A 260 5.59 -8.80 24.70
N LYS A 261 5.91 -8.19 25.84
CA LYS A 261 7.03 -8.61 26.70
C LYS A 261 6.84 -10.05 27.24
N GLU A 262 5.59 -10.42 27.58
CA GLU A 262 5.24 -11.80 27.95
C GLU A 262 5.51 -12.78 26.80
N GLN A 263 5.26 -12.41 25.56
CA GLN A 263 5.58 -13.23 24.37
C GLN A 263 7.09 -13.45 24.26
N VAL A 264 7.91 -12.39 24.43
CA VAL A 264 9.37 -12.51 24.43
C VAL A 264 9.85 -13.43 25.57
N ASN A 265 9.28 -13.29 26.75
CA ASN A 265 9.59 -14.16 27.92
C ASN A 265 9.15 -15.63 27.71
N ALA A 266 8.23 -15.87 26.79
CA ALA A 266 7.82 -17.20 26.37
C ALA A 266 8.66 -17.78 25.20
N ASP A 267 9.81 -17.17 24.94
CA ASP A 267 10.74 -17.51 23.86
C ASP A 267 10.15 -17.35 22.44
N ILE A 268 9.22 -16.41 22.27
CA ILE A 268 8.85 -15.92 20.94
C ILE A 268 9.87 -14.84 20.58
N LYS A 269 10.74 -15.18 19.64
CA LYS A 269 11.90 -14.32 19.32
C LYS A 269 11.48 -13.12 18.49
N PRO A 270 11.75 -11.88 18.96
CA PRO A 270 11.49 -10.69 18.16
C PRO A 270 12.40 -10.67 16.93
N GLN A 271 11.80 -10.50 15.76
CA GLN A 271 12.51 -10.42 14.49
C GLN A 271 12.91 -8.97 14.20
N LYS A 272 14.21 -8.74 13.92
CA LYS A 272 14.73 -7.41 13.57
C LYS A 272 14.34 -6.99 12.15
N ASN A 273 14.11 -7.96 11.27
CA ASN A 273 13.71 -7.71 9.90
C ASN A 273 12.25 -8.08 9.72
N HIS A 274 11.55 -7.31 8.92
CA HIS A 274 10.22 -7.67 8.49
C HIS A 274 10.29 -8.80 7.46
N PHE A 275 9.50 -9.86 7.69
CA PHE A 275 9.33 -10.96 6.75
C PHE A 275 7.94 -10.87 6.11
N TRP A 276 7.90 -10.71 4.81
CA TRP A 276 6.69 -10.49 4.02
C TRP A 276 5.89 -11.77 3.75
N GLY A 277 5.84 -12.70 4.70
CA GLY A 277 5.09 -13.95 4.56
C GLY A 277 5.85 -15.07 3.84
N LYS A 278 6.89 -14.79 3.08
CA LYS A 278 7.68 -15.82 2.39
C LYS A 278 8.30 -16.81 3.36
N GLU A 279 8.82 -16.34 4.48
CA GLU A 279 9.43 -17.16 5.52
C GLU A 279 8.42 -18.10 6.18
N PHE A 280 7.16 -17.69 6.30
CA PHE A 280 6.08 -18.59 6.71
C PHE A 280 5.82 -19.66 5.65
N LEU A 281 5.76 -19.27 4.37
CA LEU A 281 5.60 -20.23 3.26
C LEU A 281 6.78 -21.19 3.16
N ASP A 282 7.99 -20.75 3.47
CA ASP A 282 9.21 -21.57 3.58
C ASP A 282 9.26 -22.38 4.90
N ARG A 283 8.18 -22.36 5.71
CA ARG A 283 8.00 -23.11 6.97
C ARG A 283 9.02 -22.75 8.07
N LYS A 284 9.49 -21.49 8.12
CA LYS A 284 10.37 -21.03 9.21
C LYS A 284 9.63 -20.79 10.51
N PHE A 285 8.30 -20.57 10.44
CA PHE A 285 7.41 -20.33 11.55
C PHE A 285 6.22 -21.26 11.49
N ALA A 286 5.75 -21.77 12.65
CA ALA A 286 4.52 -22.55 12.71
C ALA A 286 3.27 -21.67 12.72
N VAL A 287 3.34 -20.49 13.35
CA VAL A 287 2.25 -19.49 13.43
C VAL A 287 2.79 -18.12 13.06
N MET A 288 2.02 -17.35 12.30
CA MET A 288 2.35 -15.98 11.89
C MET A 288 1.13 -15.07 11.96
N LEU A 289 1.32 -13.87 12.48
CA LEU A 289 0.32 -12.78 12.49
C LEU A 289 0.68 -11.78 11.40
N GLU A 290 0.09 -11.91 10.21
CA GLU A 290 0.45 -11.09 9.05
C GLU A 290 -0.63 -11.13 7.94
N ALA A 291 -0.47 -10.25 6.93
CA ALA A 291 -1.24 -10.24 5.69
C ALA A 291 -0.62 -11.22 4.67
N LEU A 292 -0.87 -12.50 4.82
CA LEU A 292 -0.28 -13.54 3.97
C LEU A 292 -0.92 -13.63 2.58
N GLN A 293 -2.21 -13.27 2.45
CA GLN A 293 -3.00 -13.51 1.24
C GLN A 293 -2.35 -12.98 -0.04
N HIS A 294 -1.69 -11.84 0.02
CA HIS A 294 -1.02 -11.27 -1.15
C HIS A 294 0.37 -11.85 -1.46
N HIS A 295 0.83 -12.82 -0.66
CA HIS A 295 2.05 -13.59 -0.93
C HIS A 295 1.75 -14.99 -1.46
N VAL A 296 0.48 -15.38 -1.49
CA VAL A 296 0.05 -16.71 -1.91
C VAL A 296 -0.53 -16.64 -3.31
N HIS A 297 0.32 -16.89 -4.32
CA HIS A 297 -0.10 -16.91 -5.72
C HIS A 297 -0.67 -18.28 -6.07
N LEU A 298 -2.00 -18.36 -6.13
CA LEU A 298 -2.72 -19.59 -6.49
C LEU A 298 -3.44 -19.38 -7.83
N ASN A 299 -3.06 -20.18 -8.81
CA ASN A 299 -3.59 -20.07 -10.17
C ASN A 299 -4.81 -20.97 -10.42
N THR A 300 -5.03 -21.98 -9.57
CA THR A 300 -6.13 -22.93 -9.72
C THR A 300 -6.85 -23.19 -8.40
N THR A 301 -8.10 -23.66 -8.52
CA THR A 301 -8.91 -24.07 -7.34
C THR A 301 -8.24 -25.22 -6.57
N GLU A 302 -7.58 -26.14 -7.28
CA GLU A 302 -6.88 -27.26 -6.65
C GLU A 302 -5.70 -26.78 -5.80
N GLN A 303 -4.95 -25.79 -6.30
CA GLN A 303 -3.84 -25.20 -5.54
C GLN A 303 -4.35 -24.51 -4.27
N LYS A 304 -5.46 -23.74 -4.37
CA LYS A 304 -6.10 -23.13 -3.21
C LYS A 304 -6.54 -24.17 -2.18
N GLN A 305 -7.23 -25.24 -2.63
CA GLN A 305 -7.68 -26.30 -1.75
C GLN A 305 -6.51 -27.05 -1.08
N ASP A 306 -5.41 -27.32 -1.82
CA ASP A 306 -4.23 -27.95 -1.23
C ASP A 306 -3.56 -27.04 -0.20
N PHE A 307 -3.51 -25.72 -0.46
CA PHE A 307 -3.01 -24.74 0.49
C PHE A 307 -3.88 -24.72 1.76
N GLU A 308 -5.20 -24.57 1.63
CA GLU A 308 -6.15 -24.53 2.75
C GLU A 308 -6.20 -25.85 3.52
N LYS A 309 -5.86 -26.97 2.88
CA LYS A 309 -5.71 -28.28 3.57
C LYS A 309 -4.53 -28.29 4.54
N LYS A 310 -3.44 -27.62 4.21
CA LYS A 310 -2.17 -27.60 4.97
C LYS A 310 -2.08 -26.42 5.93
N VAL A 311 -2.54 -25.26 5.50
CA VAL A 311 -2.50 -24.01 6.24
C VAL A 311 -3.89 -23.72 6.81
N GLY A 312 -3.94 -23.29 8.06
CA GLY A 312 -5.14 -22.80 8.70
C GLY A 312 -5.08 -21.29 8.88
N PHE A 313 -6.25 -20.68 9.05
CA PHE A 313 -6.41 -19.26 9.29
C PHE A 313 -7.38 -19.01 10.44
N LEU A 314 -7.05 -18.08 11.32
CA LEU A 314 -7.95 -17.52 12.31
C LEU A 314 -8.10 -16.02 12.00
N PRO A 315 -9.35 -15.56 11.75
CA PRO A 315 -9.62 -14.18 11.37
C PRO A 315 -9.56 -13.23 12.57
N MET A 316 -8.46 -13.25 13.30
CA MET A 316 -8.29 -12.47 14.53
C MET A 316 -6.82 -12.45 14.99
N PHE A 317 -6.51 -11.49 15.84
CA PHE A 317 -5.38 -11.52 16.77
C PHE A 317 -5.81 -12.12 18.11
N PRO A 318 -4.90 -12.72 18.90
CA PRO A 318 -5.25 -13.26 20.19
C PRO A 318 -5.74 -12.16 21.13
N VAL A 319 -6.84 -12.42 21.84
CA VAL A 319 -7.50 -11.48 22.74
C VAL A 319 -7.15 -11.75 24.21
N PRO A 320 -7.25 -10.75 25.11
CA PRO A 320 -6.94 -10.95 26.53
C PRO A 320 -7.72 -12.11 27.17
N ASN A 321 -9.02 -12.23 26.87
CA ASN A 321 -9.90 -13.27 27.39
C ASN A 321 -10.93 -13.67 26.31
N GLN A 322 -11.54 -14.85 26.46
CA GLN A 322 -12.65 -15.25 25.63
C GLN A 322 -13.81 -14.24 25.74
N GLY A 323 -14.35 -13.86 24.58
CA GLY A 323 -15.45 -12.89 24.50
C GLY A 323 -15.00 -11.42 24.30
N ASN A 324 -13.71 -11.10 24.43
CA ASN A 324 -13.21 -9.80 23.97
C ASN A 324 -13.21 -9.73 22.45
N SER A 325 -13.46 -8.53 21.94
CA SER A 325 -13.32 -8.26 20.52
C SER A 325 -11.85 -8.21 20.12
N SER A 326 -11.49 -8.81 18.99
CA SER A 326 -10.19 -8.63 18.37
C SER A 326 -10.14 -7.30 17.62
N ALA A 327 -8.94 -6.82 17.35
CA ALA A 327 -8.65 -5.73 16.43
C ALA A 327 -7.48 -6.13 15.53
N THR A 328 -7.44 -5.57 14.35
CA THR A 328 -6.32 -5.79 13.43
C THR A 328 -5.99 -4.50 12.68
N MET A 329 -4.76 -4.43 12.19
CA MET A 329 -4.35 -3.33 11.32
C MET A 329 -4.78 -3.63 9.88
N MET A 330 -5.37 -2.62 9.25
CA MET A 330 -5.74 -2.61 7.86
C MET A 330 -4.84 -1.64 7.10
N GLY A 331 -4.23 -2.12 6.04
CA GLY A 331 -3.38 -1.36 5.15
C GLY A 331 -3.92 -1.37 3.73
N GLY A 332 -3.07 -1.01 2.79
CA GLY A 332 -3.38 -0.97 1.37
C GLY A 332 -2.89 0.32 0.72
N TRP A 333 -3.34 0.57 -0.51
CA TRP A 333 -2.83 1.67 -1.30
C TRP A 333 -3.94 2.55 -1.85
N LEU A 334 -3.71 3.84 -1.73
CA LEU A 334 -4.55 4.87 -2.35
C LEU A 334 -3.93 5.31 -3.67
N LEU A 335 -4.78 5.74 -4.60
CA LEU A 335 -4.41 6.43 -5.83
C LEU A 335 -4.71 7.92 -5.69
N ALA A 336 -3.75 8.77 -5.99
CA ALA A 336 -3.88 10.22 -5.86
C ALA A 336 -3.29 10.95 -7.07
N ILE A 337 -3.71 12.19 -7.25
CA ILE A 337 -3.24 13.09 -8.30
C ILE A 337 -2.42 14.19 -7.64
N PRO A 338 -1.11 14.28 -7.93
CA PRO A 338 -0.31 15.39 -7.44
C PRO A 338 -0.80 16.75 -7.98
N GLU A 339 -0.63 17.80 -7.17
CA GLU A 339 -0.98 19.16 -7.58
C GLU A 339 -0.14 19.64 -8.79
N THR A 340 1.03 19.03 -8.99
CA THR A 340 1.93 19.29 -10.15
C THR A 340 1.44 18.69 -11.46
N SER A 341 0.39 17.86 -11.45
CA SER A 341 -0.18 17.27 -12.67
C SER A 341 -0.70 18.35 -13.62
N ARG A 342 -0.38 18.18 -14.89
CA ARG A 342 -0.89 18.99 -16.00
C ARG A 342 -2.09 18.34 -16.71
N ASN A 343 -2.42 17.11 -16.35
CA ASN A 343 -3.43 16.27 -17.00
C ASN A 343 -4.44 15.74 -15.97
N LYS A 344 -4.86 16.58 -15.01
CA LYS A 344 -5.67 16.15 -13.84
C LYS A 344 -6.94 15.40 -14.23
N ASP A 345 -7.65 15.84 -15.27
CA ASP A 345 -8.89 15.20 -15.71
C ASP A 345 -8.63 13.80 -16.32
N LEU A 346 -7.57 13.65 -17.14
CA LEU A 346 -7.19 12.35 -17.68
C LEU A 346 -6.65 11.41 -16.59
N ALA A 347 -5.91 11.95 -15.62
CA ALA A 347 -5.43 11.19 -14.47
C ALA A 347 -6.59 10.70 -13.59
N TRP A 348 -7.60 11.55 -13.37
CA TRP A 348 -8.83 11.17 -12.68
C TRP A 348 -9.59 10.08 -13.45
N GLU A 349 -9.76 10.25 -14.76
CA GLU A 349 -10.40 9.22 -15.59
C GLU A 349 -9.64 7.88 -15.51
N LEU A 350 -8.31 7.92 -15.57
CA LEU A 350 -7.48 6.72 -15.41
C LEU A 350 -7.72 6.05 -14.04
N ILE A 351 -7.78 6.82 -12.95
CA ILE A 351 -8.11 6.29 -11.61
C ILE A 351 -9.48 5.61 -11.63
N THR A 352 -10.49 6.26 -12.19
CA THR A 352 -11.85 5.68 -12.22
C THR A 352 -11.93 4.40 -13.06
N ILE A 353 -11.17 4.33 -14.16
CA ILE A 353 -11.05 3.12 -14.98
C ILE A 353 -10.35 1.99 -14.22
N ILE A 354 -9.25 2.29 -13.52
CA ILE A 354 -8.53 1.30 -12.69
C ILE A 354 -9.47 0.68 -11.65
N LEU A 355 -10.37 1.48 -11.09
CA LEU A 355 -11.31 1.07 -10.04
C LEU A 355 -12.59 0.40 -10.58
N GLU A 356 -12.76 0.28 -11.90
CA GLU A 356 -13.83 -0.50 -12.47
C GLU A 356 -13.63 -2.01 -12.21
N PRO A 357 -14.70 -2.75 -11.84
CA PRO A 357 -14.57 -4.17 -11.54
C PRO A 357 -13.90 -4.99 -12.65
N LYS A 358 -14.18 -4.68 -13.92
CA LYS A 358 -13.57 -5.40 -15.07
C LYS A 358 -12.04 -5.29 -15.14
N ILE A 359 -11.47 -4.23 -14.52
CA ILE A 359 -10.02 -3.98 -14.47
C ILE A 359 -9.45 -4.46 -13.14
N LEU A 360 -10.12 -4.12 -12.03
CA LEU A 360 -9.59 -4.32 -10.68
C LEU A 360 -9.72 -5.79 -10.22
N VAL A 361 -10.84 -6.47 -10.49
CA VAL A 361 -11.09 -7.84 -9.98
C VAL A 361 -10.03 -8.85 -10.45
N PRO A 362 -9.64 -8.91 -11.75
CA PRO A 362 -8.56 -9.80 -12.16
C PRO A 362 -7.23 -9.52 -11.48
N TYR A 363 -6.93 -8.25 -11.17
CA TYR A 363 -5.74 -7.86 -10.43
C TYR A 363 -5.81 -8.36 -8.99
N LEU A 364 -6.92 -8.10 -8.28
CA LEU A 364 -7.12 -8.56 -6.91
C LEU A 364 -7.02 -10.08 -6.81
N ALA A 365 -7.70 -10.80 -7.70
CA ALA A 365 -7.68 -12.25 -7.75
C ALA A 365 -6.26 -12.81 -7.96
N LYS A 366 -5.48 -12.17 -8.83
CA LYS A 366 -4.12 -12.61 -9.16
C LYS A 366 -3.15 -12.39 -8.01
N TYR A 367 -3.24 -11.25 -7.32
CA TYR A 367 -2.25 -10.83 -6.33
C TYR A 367 -2.75 -10.97 -4.87
N GLY A 368 -3.97 -11.45 -4.68
CA GLY A 368 -4.52 -11.71 -3.34
C GLY A 368 -4.81 -10.46 -2.52
N ASN A 369 -4.93 -9.29 -3.15
CA ASN A 369 -5.35 -8.09 -2.44
C ASN A 369 -6.87 -8.09 -2.21
N LEU A 370 -7.30 -7.42 -1.15
CA LEU A 370 -8.72 -7.32 -0.83
C LEU A 370 -9.34 -6.08 -1.48
N PRO A 371 -10.61 -6.17 -1.91
CA PRO A 371 -11.33 -5.04 -2.44
C PRO A 371 -11.67 -4.03 -1.34
N THR A 372 -11.75 -2.77 -1.72
CA THR A 372 -12.21 -1.67 -0.88
C THR A 372 -13.65 -1.27 -1.20
N GLN A 373 -14.23 -1.88 -2.22
CA GLN A 373 -15.58 -1.62 -2.70
C GLN A 373 -16.51 -2.77 -2.30
N VAL A 374 -17.63 -2.45 -1.63
CA VAL A 374 -18.67 -3.41 -1.21
C VAL A 374 -19.21 -4.25 -2.38
N PRO A 375 -19.53 -3.67 -3.58
CA PRO A 375 -20.01 -4.46 -4.70
C PRO A 375 -18.98 -5.49 -5.23
N ILE A 376 -17.70 -5.26 -5.01
CA ILE A 376 -16.64 -6.22 -5.36
C ILE A 376 -16.44 -7.24 -4.23
N GLY A 377 -16.41 -6.75 -2.98
CA GLY A 377 -16.14 -7.58 -1.80
C GLY A 377 -17.25 -8.57 -1.47
N GLU A 378 -18.48 -8.11 -1.50
CA GLU A 378 -19.66 -8.86 -1.06
C GLU A 378 -20.69 -9.08 -2.18
N GLY A 379 -20.50 -8.45 -3.34
CA GLY A 379 -21.40 -8.51 -4.48
C GLY A 379 -21.07 -9.64 -5.47
N PRO A 380 -21.49 -9.50 -6.73
CA PRO A 380 -21.38 -10.56 -7.74
C PRO A 380 -19.95 -11.00 -8.06
N TYR A 381 -18.95 -10.17 -7.77
CA TYR A 381 -17.54 -10.46 -8.03
C TYR A 381 -16.85 -11.25 -6.92
N SER A 382 -17.45 -11.34 -5.72
CA SER A 382 -16.89 -12.06 -4.58
C SER A 382 -16.60 -13.53 -4.89
N SER A 383 -17.42 -14.18 -5.72
CA SER A 383 -17.22 -15.56 -6.12
C SER A 383 -15.97 -15.80 -7.00
N GLU A 384 -15.48 -14.80 -7.71
CA GLU A 384 -14.21 -14.87 -8.45
C GLU A 384 -13.04 -14.75 -7.48
N LEU A 385 -13.11 -13.80 -6.54
CA LEU A 385 -12.08 -13.57 -5.54
C LEU A 385 -11.96 -14.77 -4.57
N SER A 386 -13.08 -15.32 -4.11
CA SER A 386 -13.08 -16.48 -3.20
C SER A 386 -12.52 -17.76 -3.83
N ARG A 387 -12.51 -17.87 -5.17
CA ARG A 387 -11.83 -18.98 -5.88
C ARG A 387 -10.31 -18.84 -5.90
N SER A 388 -9.80 -17.61 -5.81
CA SER A 388 -8.37 -17.31 -5.99
C SER A 388 -7.68 -16.97 -4.66
N ILE A 389 -8.37 -16.33 -3.73
CA ILE A 389 -7.82 -15.89 -2.45
C ILE A 389 -8.21 -16.88 -1.36
N PRO A 390 -7.23 -17.52 -0.67
CA PRO A 390 -7.52 -18.42 0.45
C PRO A 390 -8.22 -17.67 1.58
N TYR A 391 -9.23 -18.30 2.19
CA TYR A 391 -9.98 -17.75 3.34
C TYR A 391 -10.60 -16.36 3.05
N TYR A 392 -11.08 -16.17 1.82
CA TYR A 392 -11.58 -14.89 1.35
C TYR A 392 -12.73 -14.34 2.20
N GLU A 393 -13.72 -15.18 2.52
CA GLU A 393 -14.89 -14.78 3.31
C GLU A 393 -14.47 -14.37 4.74
N GLU A 394 -13.54 -15.11 5.36
CA GLU A 394 -12.99 -14.76 6.66
C GLU A 394 -12.21 -13.44 6.60
N LEU A 395 -11.39 -13.24 5.58
CA LEU A 395 -10.64 -12.00 5.39
C LEU A 395 -11.56 -10.79 5.20
N ILE A 396 -12.62 -10.91 4.39
CA ILE A 396 -13.60 -9.83 4.21
C ILE A 396 -14.34 -9.55 5.53
N SER A 397 -14.69 -10.57 6.31
CA SER A 397 -15.35 -10.37 7.60
C SER A 397 -14.48 -9.58 8.60
N MET A 398 -13.16 -9.64 8.46
CA MET A 398 -12.24 -8.90 9.32
C MET A 398 -12.23 -7.38 9.05
N ILE A 399 -12.77 -6.90 7.93
CA ILE A 399 -12.88 -5.45 7.66
C ILE A 399 -13.62 -4.76 8.83
N GLN A 400 -14.58 -5.44 9.45
CA GLN A 400 -15.35 -4.89 10.59
C GLN A 400 -14.52 -4.68 11.87
N ILE A 401 -13.43 -5.41 12.03
CA ILE A 401 -12.49 -5.27 13.17
C ILE A 401 -11.16 -4.63 12.74
N GLY A 402 -11.06 -4.28 11.48
CA GLY A 402 -9.91 -3.60 10.91
C GLY A 402 -9.86 -2.14 11.36
N ARG A 403 -8.67 -1.64 11.62
CA ARG A 403 -8.42 -0.24 11.94
C ARG A 403 -7.29 0.30 11.09
N ILE A 404 -7.43 1.53 10.64
CA ILE A 404 -6.39 2.25 9.91
C ILE A 404 -5.55 3.08 10.86
N ARG A 405 -4.29 3.26 10.51
CA ARG A 405 -3.38 4.13 11.24
C ARG A 405 -3.76 5.60 11.03
N PRO A 406 -3.43 6.50 11.98
CA PRO A 406 -3.71 7.92 11.81
C PRO A 406 -3.07 8.49 10.54
N ASN A 407 -3.85 9.23 9.75
CA ASN A 407 -3.37 9.93 8.54
C ASN A 407 -2.95 11.38 8.83
N ILE A 408 -2.46 11.66 10.03
CA ILE A 408 -2.01 13.00 10.43
C ILE A 408 -0.59 13.30 9.92
N PRO A 409 -0.23 14.58 9.70
CA PRO A 409 1.02 14.96 9.03
C PRO A 409 2.29 14.42 9.68
N LEU A 410 2.31 14.28 10.99
CA LEU A 410 3.48 13.88 11.80
C LEU A 410 3.42 12.40 12.22
N TYR A 411 2.47 11.63 11.69
CA TYR A 411 2.34 10.21 12.05
C TYR A 411 3.61 9.39 11.79
N PRO A 412 4.35 9.55 10.68
CA PRO A 412 5.59 8.80 10.47
C PRO A 412 6.61 8.96 11.60
N GLU A 413 6.75 10.17 12.16
CA GLU A 413 7.64 10.44 13.30
C GLU A 413 7.12 9.82 14.60
N ILE A 414 5.80 9.87 14.82
CA ILE A 414 5.14 9.22 15.97
C ILE A 414 5.33 7.72 15.91
N SER A 415 5.11 7.12 14.74
CA SER A 415 5.31 5.68 14.50
C SER A 415 6.76 5.27 14.80
N ASP A 416 7.74 6.09 14.40
CA ASP A 416 9.15 5.84 14.67
C ASP A 416 9.49 5.92 16.18
N HIS A 417 8.90 6.85 16.91
CA HIS A 417 9.05 6.91 18.37
C HIS A 417 8.48 5.66 19.06
N ILE A 418 7.32 5.16 18.61
CA ILE A 418 6.72 3.94 19.15
C ILE A 418 7.62 2.73 18.81
N ARG A 419 8.10 2.62 17.57
CA ARG A 419 9.03 1.57 17.16
C ARG A 419 10.28 1.55 18.04
N GLN A 420 10.87 2.71 18.32
CA GLN A 420 12.03 2.81 19.24
C GLN A 420 11.67 2.31 20.64
N ALA A 421 10.49 2.64 21.16
CA ALA A 421 10.04 2.14 22.47
C ALA A 421 9.89 0.62 22.51
N LEU A 422 9.37 0.02 21.42
CA LEU A 422 9.30 -1.43 21.27
C LEU A 422 10.71 -2.05 21.28
N ASP A 423 11.65 -1.50 20.52
CA ASP A 423 13.03 -1.95 20.46
C ASP A 423 13.72 -1.87 21.84
N GLU A 424 13.48 -0.79 22.61
CA GLU A 424 14.00 -0.63 23.95
C GLU A 424 13.48 -1.71 24.92
N VAL A 425 12.22 -2.11 24.80
CA VAL A 425 11.65 -3.20 25.61
C VAL A 425 12.16 -4.56 25.19
N PHE A 426 12.27 -4.82 23.88
CA PHE A 426 12.66 -6.13 23.36
C PHE A 426 14.16 -6.41 23.51
N PHE A 427 15.00 -5.42 23.25
CA PHE A 427 16.46 -5.63 23.13
C PHE A 427 17.27 -4.95 24.24
N ALA A 428 16.72 -3.95 24.93
CA ALA A 428 17.41 -3.23 26.00
C ALA A 428 16.79 -3.46 27.39
N SER A 429 15.78 -4.32 27.51
CA SER A 429 15.12 -4.67 28.78
C SER A 429 14.52 -3.47 29.54
N LYS A 430 14.12 -2.41 28.82
CA LYS A 430 13.45 -1.27 29.40
C LYS A 430 12.02 -1.65 29.82
N GLU A 431 11.53 -1.04 30.89
CA GLU A 431 10.16 -1.32 31.32
C GLU A 431 9.14 -0.68 30.37
N PRO A 432 8.03 -1.38 30.02
CA PRO A 432 7.03 -0.91 29.06
C PRO A 432 6.51 0.50 29.31
N LYS A 433 6.14 0.80 30.56
CA LYS A 433 5.63 2.12 30.95
C LYS A 433 6.67 3.22 30.65
N GLN A 434 7.92 3.00 31.05
CA GLN A 434 8.98 3.99 30.84
C GLN A 434 9.30 4.18 29.36
N ALA A 435 9.33 3.11 28.58
CA ALA A 435 9.59 3.19 27.15
C ALA A 435 8.49 3.97 26.41
N LEU A 436 7.22 3.70 26.72
CA LEU A 436 6.08 4.42 26.14
C LEU A 436 6.01 5.89 26.59
N ASP A 437 6.30 6.18 27.86
CA ASP A 437 6.32 7.56 28.34
C ASP A 437 7.40 8.41 27.65
N ASP A 438 8.60 7.86 27.50
CA ASP A 438 9.70 8.54 26.82
C ASP A 438 9.38 8.77 25.33
N ALA A 439 8.76 7.81 24.68
CA ALA A 439 8.29 7.93 23.30
C ALA A 439 7.17 8.96 23.17
N ALA A 440 6.19 8.93 24.09
CA ALA A 440 5.08 9.88 24.10
C ALA A 440 5.55 11.32 24.33
N ALA A 441 6.54 11.52 25.21
CA ALA A 441 7.15 12.83 25.41
C ALA A 441 7.82 13.37 24.14
N LYS A 442 8.53 12.51 23.38
CA LYS A 442 9.09 12.89 22.07
C LYS A 442 7.99 13.23 21.08
N SER A 443 6.94 12.40 20.99
CA SER A 443 5.80 12.62 20.10
C SER A 443 5.02 13.90 20.46
N ALA A 444 4.79 14.18 21.74
CA ALA A 444 4.15 15.40 22.19
C ALA A 444 4.95 16.64 21.77
N LYS A 445 6.27 16.60 21.92
CA LYS A 445 7.16 17.69 21.47
C LYS A 445 7.08 17.94 19.97
N VAL A 446 7.04 16.88 19.15
CA VAL A 446 6.89 17.00 17.70
C VAL A 446 5.53 17.59 17.33
N LEU A 447 4.47 17.24 18.08
CA LEU A 447 3.12 17.77 17.92
C LEU A 447 2.95 19.20 18.49
N GLY A 448 4.01 19.76 19.10
CA GLY A 448 4.03 21.14 19.60
C GLY A 448 3.49 21.33 21.04
N TRP A 449 3.35 20.26 21.80
CA TRP A 449 2.94 20.26 23.22
C TRP A 449 4.10 20.48 24.17
#